data_8207e68c46092bc9967014977cc69c5a
#
_entry.id   8207e68c46092bc9967014977cc69c5a
#
_cell.length_a   1.000
_cell.length_b   1.000
_cell.length_c   1.000
_cell.angle_alpha   90.00
_cell.angle_beta   90.00
_cell.angle_gamma   90.00
#
_symmetry.space_group_name_H-M   'P 1'
#
loop_
_entity.id
_entity.type
_entity.pdbx_description
1 polymer ?
#
loop_
_entity_poly.entity_id
_entity_poly.type
_entity_poly.pdbx_seq_one_letter_code
_entity_poly.pdbx_strand_id
1 'polypeptide(L)'
;MQPCDELKNIVLHHYGKFDSDGQADSIKETYSLQEGVTIIGNDPDEWFDDHDSLLTWIKAGGSVKAKITVHNLKALSEGSVGWTMDRVKVKLPSGVEIPIRHTRIFHKEDGAWKMIHLHVSIPVPNDKIG
;
A
#
# COMPACT_ATOMS: atom_id res chain seq x y z
N MET A 1 -17.90 13.25 -1.79
CA MET A 1 -16.98 12.36 -1.04
C MET A 1 -17.74 11.74 0.11
N GLN A 2 -17.59 10.44 0.29
CA GLN A 2 -18.23 9.75 1.39
C GLN A 2 -17.31 8.65 1.93
N PRO A 3 -17.45 8.26 3.20
CA PRO A 3 -16.71 7.13 3.76
C PRO A 3 -16.94 5.87 2.94
N CYS A 4 -15.89 5.05 2.80
CA CYS A 4 -15.95 3.80 2.03
C CYS A 4 -15.36 2.64 2.84
N ASP A 5 -16.24 1.90 3.52
CA ASP A 5 -15.82 0.75 4.34
C ASP A 5 -15.24 -0.39 3.50
N GLU A 6 -15.68 -0.53 2.26
CA GLU A 6 -15.17 -1.55 1.34
C GLU A 6 -13.67 -1.35 1.08
N LEU A 7 -13.24 -0.11 0.81
CA LEU A 7 -11.82 0.21 0.63
C LEU A 7 -11.02 0.03 1.92
N LYS A 8 -11.61 0.42 3.03
CA LYS A 8 -10.98 0.22 4.34
C LYS A 8 -10.69 -1.26 4.58
N ASN A 9 -11.66 -2.12 4.28
CA ASN A 9 -11.52 -3.56 4.46
C ASN A 9 -10.47 -4.16 3.52
N ILE A 10 -10.38 -3.66 2.29
CA ILE A 10 -9.34 -4.08 1.33
C ILE A 10 -7.95 -3.80 1.89
N VAL A 11 -7.73 -2.60 2.42
CA VAL A 11 -6.43 -2.22 3.00
C VAL A 11 -6.09 -3.08 4.22
N LEU A 12 -7.06 -3.29 5.12
CA LEU A 12 -6.85 -4.11 6.31
C LEU A 12 -6.56 -5.56 5.94
N HIS A 13 -7.24 -6.11 4.95
CA HIS A 13 -6.99 -7.46 4.44
C HIS A 13 -5.57 -7.58 3.88
N HIS A 14 -5.13 -6.59 3.11
CA HIS A 14 -3.77 -6.54 2.57
C HIS A 14 -2.73 -6.52 3.69
N TYR A 15 -2.92 -5.71 4.72
CA TYR A 15 -2.01 -5.67 5.86
C TYR A 15 -1.92 -7.00 6.62
N GLY A 16 -3.01 -7.74 6.69
CA GLY A 16 -3.02 -9.07 7.29
C GLY A 16 -2.16 -10.11 6.56
N LYS A 17 -1.73 -9.81 5.33
CA LYS A 17 -0.86 -10.67 4.52
C LYS A 17 0.62 -10.30 4.62
N PHE A 18 0.97 -9.21 5.30
CA PHE A 18 2.33 -8.68 5.31
C PHE A 18 3.33 -9.52 6.10
N ASP A 19 2.89 -10.28 7.07
CA ASP A 19 3.74 -11.18 7.86
C ASP A 19 3.77 -12.61 7.32
N SER A 20 3.20 -12.83 6.13
CA SER A 20 3.06 -14.15 5.50
C SER A 20 3.54 -14.14 4.05
N ASP A 21 3.47 -15.29 3.38
CA ASP A 21 3.78 -15.41 1.96
C ASP A 21 2.64 -14.90 1.04
N GLY A 22 1.59 -14.33 1.63
CA GLY A 22 0.40 -13.90 0.90
C GLY A 22 0.50 -12.56 0.17
N GLN A 23 1.62 -11.83 0.28
CA GLN A 23 1.77 -10.51 -0.34
C GLN A 23 1.58 -10.54 -1.87
N ALA A 24 2.20 -11.49 -2.55
CA ALA A 24 2.09 -11.62 -4.01
C ALA A 24 0.65 -11.86 -4.45
N ASP A 25 -0.08 -12.72 -3.74
CA ASP A 25 -1.48 -13.01 -4.04
C ASP A 25 -2.37 -11.77 -3.79
N SER A 26 -2.11 -11.03 -2.72
CA SER A 26 -2.83 -9.80 -2.41
C SER A 26 -2.63 -8.74 -3.51
N ILE A 27 -1.42 -8.62 -4.05
CA ILE A 27 -1.13 -7.72 -5.16
C ILE A 27 -1.89 -8.13 -6.42
N LYS A 28 -1.89 -9.41 -6.76
CA LYS A 28 -2.64 -9.93 -7.92
C LYS A 28 -4.13 -9.64 -7.84
N GLU A 29 -4.70 -9.73 -6.65
CA GLU A 29 -6.13 -9.50 -6.43
C GLU A 29 -6.50 -8.01 -6.43
N THR A 30 -5.63 -7.16 -5.89
CA THR A 30 -5.96 -5.80 -5.51
C THR A 30 -5.46 -4.75 -6.50
N TYR A 31 -4.30 -4.96 -7.12
CA TYR A 31 -3.68 -3.97 -8.00
C TYR A 31 -4.22 -4.08 -9.41
N SER A 32 -4.41 -2.91 -10.05
CA SER A 32 -4.86 -2.84 -11.44
C SER A 32 -3.80 -3.38 -12.40
N LEU A 33 -4.24 -4.00 -13.49
CA LEU A 33 -3.37 -4.42 -14.60
C LEU A 33 -3.33 -3.38 -15.73
N GLN A 34 -4.07 -2.28 -15.58
CA GLN A 34 -4.13 -1.23 -16.60
C GLN A 34 -2.88 -0.37 -16.61
N GLU A 35 -2.64 0.31 -17.73
CA GLU A 35 -1.58 1.30 -17.83
C GLU A 35 -1.86 2.46 -16.87
N GLY A 36 -0.79 3.13 -16.40
CA GLY A 36 -0.91 4.29 -15.51
C GLY A 36 -0.81 3.95 -14.03
N VAL A 37 -0.61 2.67 -13.68
CA VAL A 37 -0.33 2.27 -12.29
C VAL A 37 1.08 2.69 -11.94
N THR A 38 1.24 3.42 -10.82
CA THR A 38 2.56 3.78 -10.29
C THR A 38 2.59 3.55 -8.79
N ILE A 39 3.56 2.79 -8.34
CA ILE A 39 3.78 2.47 -6.93
C ILE A 39 5.13 3.05 -6.52
N ILE A 40 5.11 3.91 -5.50
CA ILE A 40 6.31 4.56 -4.97
C ILE A 40 6.54 4.07 -3.55
N GLY A 41 7.61 3.31 -3.35
CA GLY A 41 8.01 2.85 -2.02
C GLY A 41 8.89 3.89 -1.32
N ASN A 42 9.38 3.55 -0.13
CA ASN A 42 10.21 4.45 0.66
C ASN A 42 11.69 4.45 0.28
N ASP A 43 12.16 3.40 -0.38
CA ASP A 43 13.56 3.30 -0.83
C ASP A 43 13.72 4.03 -2.16
N PRO A 44 14.88 4.68 -2.44
CA PRO A 44 15.11 5.41 -3.69
C PRO A 44 14.88 4.59 -4.96
N ASP A 45 15.08 3.28 -4.92
CA ASP A 45 14.91 2.40 -6.07
C ASP A 45 13.50 1.79 -6.19
N GLU A 46 12.62 2.09 -5.24
CA GLU A 46 11.26 1.54 -5.22
C GLU A 46 10.29 2.43 -5.98
N TRP A 47 10.40 2.39 -7.31
CA TRP A 47 9.49 3.08 -8.22
C TRP A 47 9.05 2.09 -9.30
N PHE A 48 7.77 1.72 -9.29
CA PHE A 48 7.21 0.71 -10.19
C PHE A 48 6.09 1.31 -11.03
N ASP A 49 6.25 1.31 -12.34
CA ASP A 49 5.28 1.91 -13.27
C ASP A 49 4.30 0.90 -13.87
N ASP A 50 4.36 -0.36 -13.41
CA ASP A 50 3.42 -1.39 -13.83
C ASP A 50 3.29 -2.49 -12.77
N HIS A 51 2.23 -3.26 -12.90
CA HIS A 51 1.92 -4.37 -12.01
C HIS A 51 3.00 -5.46 -12.04
N ASP A 52 3.50 -5.79 -13.22
CA ASP A 52 4.42 -6.93 -13.38
C ASP A 52 5.78 -6.67 -12.74
N SER A 53 6.32 -5.47 -12.87
CA SER A 53 7.60 -5.12 -12.24
C SER A 53 7.51 -5.15 -10.72
N LEU A 54 6.39 -4.66 -10.15
CA LEU A 54 6.14 -4.75 -8.72
C LEU A 54 6.06 -6.21 -8.26
N LEU A 55 5.30 -7.02 -8.97
CA LEU A 55 5.11 -8.43 -8.61
C LEU A 55 6.43 -9.21 -8.68
N THR A 56 7.23 -8.95 -9.70
CA THR A 56 8.56 -9.55 -9.85
C THR A 56 9.46 -9.20 -8.66
N TRP A 57 9.46 -7.92 -8.25
CA TRP A 57 10.24 -7.46 -7.10
C TRP A 57 9.79 -8.13 -5.80
N ILE A 58 8.48 -8.25 -5.57
CA ILE A 58 7.93 -8.94 -4.38
C ILE A 58 8.35 -10.41 -4.38
N LYS A 59 8.21 -11.10 -5.49
CA LYS A 59 8.57 -12.54 -5.60
C LYS A 59 10.07 -12.78 -5.41
N ALA A 60 10.89 -11.81 -5.74
CA ALA A 60 12.34 -11.86 -5.53
C ALA A 60 12.75 -11.53 -4.07
N GLY A 61 11.78 -11.31 -3.17
CA GLY A 61 12.06 -11.00 -1.78
C GLY A 61 12.34 -9.53 -1.52
N GLY A 62 11.93 -8.64 -2.42
CA GLY A 62 12.16 -7.19 -2.29
C GLY A 62 11.44 -6.56 -1.11
N SER A 63 10.27 -7.10 -0.74
CA SER A 63 9.53 -6.65 0.44
C SER A 63 9.84 -7.54 1.63
N VAL A 64 10.08 -6.94 2.78
CA VAL A 64 10.27 -7.70 4.02
C VAL A 64 8.93 -8.12 4.61
N LYS A 65 8.91 -9.28 5.25
CA LYS A 65 7.76 -9.70 6.05
C LYS A 65 7.75 -8.90 7.34
N ALA A 66 6.61 -8.33 7.67
CA ALA A 66 6.48 -7.48 8.83
C ALA A 66 5.08 -7.52 9.39
N LYS A 67 4.97 -7.23 10.68
CA LYS A 67 3.69 -7.06 11.34
C LYS A 67 3.28 -5.60 11.27
N ILE A 68 2.06 -5.34 10.80
CA ILE A 68 1.53 -3.99 10.65
C ILE A 68 0.56 -3.68 11.78
N THR A 69 0.78 -2.59 12.49
CA THR A 69 -0.16 -2.03 13.46
C THR A 69 -0.73 -0.73 12.89
N VAL A 70 -2.04 -0.71 12.66
CA VAL A 70 -2.72 0.46 12.10
C VAL A 70 -3.09 1.42 13.23
N HIS A 71 -2.63 2.67 13.14
CA HIS A 71 -2.95 3.72 14.10
C HIS A 71 -4.06 4.62 13.62
N ASN A 72 -4.16 4.82 12.31
CA ASN A 72 -5.16 5.68 11.69
C ASN A 72 -5.36 5.20 10.26
N LEU A 73 -6.62 4.99 9.87
CA LEU A 73 -6.96 4.63 8.49
C LEU A 73 -8.25 5.32 8.11
N LYS A 74 -8.18 6.11 7.04
CA LYS A 74 -9.33 6.82 6.48
C LYS A 74 -9.50 6.38 5.03
N ALA A 75 -10.73 6.06 4.64
CA ALA A 75 -11.08 5.64 3.30
C ALA A 75 -12.30 6.41 2.82
N LEU A 76 -12.21 6.98 1.63
CA LEU A 76 -13.25 7.78 1.01
C LEU A 76 -13.43 7.36 -0.44
N SER A 77 -14.61 7.64 -0.98
CA SER A 77 -14.87 7.42 -2.40
C SER A 77 -15.79 8.49 -2.98
N GLU A 78 -15.71 8.65 -4.30
CA GLU A 78 -16.60 9.50 -5.07
C GLU A 78 -16.70 8.92 -6.47
N GLY A 79 -17.91 8.45 -6.83
CA GLY A 79 -18.11 7.78 -8.10
C GLY A 79 -17.26 6.51 -8.22
N SER A 80 -16.48 6.41 -9.28
CA SER A 80 -15.63 5.26 -9.56
C SER A 80 -14.21 5.39 -9.00
N VAL A 81 -13.92 6.43 -8.22
CA VAL A 81 -12.61 6.68 -7.63
C VAL A 81 -12.69 6.64 -6.12
N GLY A 82 -11.69 6.05 -5.49
CA GLY A 82 -11.57 6.04 -4.04
C GLY A 82 -10.12 6.24 -3.61
N TRP A 83 -9.93 6.63 -2.37
CA TRP A 83 -8.59 6.84 -1.82
C TRP A 83 -8.55 6.51 -0.34
N THR A 84 -7.39 6.09 0.10
CA THR A 84 -7.14 5.80 1.52
C THR A 84 -5.88 6.49 1.98
N MET A 85 -5.87 6.88 3.25
CA MET A 85 -4.69 7.43 3.92
C MET A 85 -4.54 6.71 5.24
N ASP A 86 -3.31 6.36 5.59
CA ASP A 86 -3.09 5.74 6.89
C ASP A 86 -1.75 6.10 7.52
N ARG A 87 -1.69 5.85 8.82
CA ARG A 87 -0.48 5.84 9.62
C ARG A 87 -0.38 4.47 10.27
N VAL A 88 0.73 3.81 10.05
CA VAL A 88 0.97 2.48 10.60
C VAL A 88 2.34 2.41 11.26
N LYS A 89 2.54 1.41 12.09
CA LYS A 89 3.87 0.98 12.52
C LYS A 89 4.15 -0.39 11.94
N VAL A 90 5.31 -0.50 11.31
CA VAL A 90 5.81 -1.75 10.74
C VAL A 90 6.83 -2.33 11.71
N LYS A 91 6.55 -3.53 12.23
CA LYS A 91 7.46 -4.24 13.10
C LYS A 91 8.22 -5.28 12.29
N LEU A 92 9.53 -5.08 12.18
CA LEU A 92 10.42 -6.00 11.48
C LEU A 92 10.70 -7.25 12.34
N PRO A 93 11.18 -8.36 11.73
CA PRO A 93 11.58 -9.55 12.49
C PRO A 93 12.62 -9.28 13.58
N SER A 94 13.47 -8.25 13.40
CA SER A 94 14.45 -7.80 14.40
C SER A 94 13.82 -7.17 15.64
N GLY A 95 12.51 -6.84 15.59
CA GLY A 95 11.83 -6.12 16.66
C GLY A 95 11.82 -4.60 16.47
N VAL A 96 12.55 -4.08 15.48
CA VAL A 96 12.55 -2.64 15.15
C VAL A 96 11.20 -2.25 14.60
N GLU A 97 10.65 -1.14 15.11
CA GLU A 97 9.39 -0.57 14.64
C GLU A 97 9.65 0.70 13.83
N ILE A 98 9.04 0.79 12.66
CA ILE A 98 9.19 1.91 11.74
C ILE A 98 7.83 2.56 11.53
N PRO A 99 7.68 3.89 11.79
CA PRO A 99 6.46 4.61 11.45
C PRO A 99 6.40 4.84 9.93
N ILE A 100 5.26 4.52 9.33
CA ILE A 100 5.07 4.66 7.89
C ILE A 100 3.71 5.31 7.62
N ARG A 101 3.64 6.11 6.56
CA ARG A 101 2.42 6.70 6.06
C ARG A 101 2.18 6.25 4.63
N HIS A 102 0.91 5.95 4.32
CA HIS A 102 0.51 5.52 2.98
C HIS A 102 -0.61 6.40 2.47
N THR A 103 -0.56 6.67 1.17
CA THR A 103 -1.70 7.19 0.41
C THR A 103 -1.93 6.25 -0.76
N ARG A 104 -3.19 5.82 -0.96
CA ARG A 104 -3.56 4.92 -2.06
C ARG A 104 -4.70 5.53 -2.84
N ILE A 105 -4.69 5.29 -4.15
CA ILE A 105 -5.79 5.63 -5.04
C ILE A 105 -6.30 4.35 -5.68
N PHE A 106 -7.62 4.20 -5.70
CA PHE A 106 -8.32 3.07 -6.29
C PHE A 106 -9.30 3.55 -7.33
N HIS A 107 -9.62 2.71 -8.30
CA HIS A 107 -10.78 2.93 -9.14
C HIS A 107 -11.53 1.62 -9.36
N LYS A 108 -12.82 1.72 -9.69
CA LYS A 108 -13.62 0.52 -9.98
C LYS A 108 -13.38 0.04 -11.40
N GLU A 109 -13.08 -1.25 -11.50
CA GLU A 109 -12.91 -1.98 -12.76
C GLU A 109 -13.83 -3.19 -12.70
N ASP A 110 -14.83 -3.23 -13.58
CA ASP A 110 -15.82 -4.31 -13.61
C ASP A 110 -16.46 -4.59 -12.24
N GLY A 111 -16.78 -3.51 -11.51
CA GLY A 111 -17.43 -3.59 -10.20
C GLY A 111 -16.50 -3.85 -9.02
N ALA A 112 -15.21 -4.04 -9.24
CA ALA A 112 -14.22 -4.27 -8.19
C ALA A 112 -13.27 -3.08 -8.03
N TRP A 113 -12.94 -2.72 -6.80
CA TRP A 113 -11.92 -1.72 -6.53
C TRP A 113 -10.54 -2.28 -6.82
N LYS A 114 -9.77 -1.57 -7.65
CA LYS A 114 -8.37 -1.90 -7.98
C LYS A 114 -7.47 -0.72 -7.67
N MET A 115 -6.35 -0.98 -7.03
CA MET A 115 -5.38 0.07 -6.67
C MET A 115 -4.57 0.48 -7.91
N ILE A 116 -4.50 1.77 -8.14
CA ILE A 116 -3.76 2.36 -9.27
C ILE A 116 -2.56 3.18 -8.81
N HIS A 117 -2.50 3.53 -7.54
CA HIS A 117 -1.38 4.30 -6.99
C HIS A 117 -1.19 4.01 -5.50
N LEU A 118 0.06 3.93 -5.10
CA LEU A 118 0.48 3.89 -3.70
C LEU A 118 1.72 4.76 -3.55
N HIS A 119 1.75 5.59 -2.54
CA HIS A 119 2.93 6.32 -2.13
C HIS A 119 3.20 6.06 -0.65
N VAL A 120 4.39 5.57 -0.37
CA VAL A 120 4.85 5.22 0.98
C VAL A 120 5.86 6.28 1.43
N SER A 121 5.72 6.77 2.66
CA SER A 121 6.71 7.68 3.23
C SER A 121 7.06 7.28 4.66
N ILE A 122 8.31 7.56 5.02
CA ILE A 122 8.79 7.49 6.40
C ILE A 122 8.96 8.92 6.87
N PRO A 123 8.30 9.33 7.99
CA PRO A 123 8.40 10.71 8.44
C PRO A 123 9.81 11.03 8.94
N VAL A 124 10.32 12.16 8.48
CA VAL A 124 11.61 12.70 8.92
C VAL A 124 11.37 14.13 9.47
N PRO A 125 11.80 14.44 10.70
CA PRO A 125 11.65 15.78 11.24
C PRO A 125 12.35 16.82 10.36
N ASN A 126 11.73 17.99 10.20
CA ASN A 126 12.28 19.03 9.35
C ASN A 126 13.69 19.49 9.77
N ASP A 127 14.00 19.49 11.06
CA ASP A 127 15.31 19.85 11.57
C ASP A 127 16.41 18.84 11.19
N LYS A 128 16.03 17.65 10.67
CA LYS A 128 16.96 16.64 10.19
C LYS A 128 17.21 16.72 8.67
N ILE A 129 16.40 17.50 7.96
CA ILE A 129 16.49 17.61 6.50
C ILE A 129 17.44 18.72 6.08
N GLY A 130 17.57 19.73 6.89
CA GLY A 130 18.39 20.86 6.52
C GLY A 130 18.61 21.85 7.60
#